data_2e065c0cac7d893c9beb29853f2fdb84
#
_entry.id   2e065c0cac7d893c9beb29853f2fdb84
#
_cell.length_a   1.000
_cell.length_b   1.000
_cell.length_c   1.000
_cell.angle_alpha   90.00
_cell.angle_beta   90.00
_cell.angle_gamma   90.00
#
_symmetry.space_group_name_H-M   'P 1'
#
loop_
_entity.id
_entity.type
_entity.pdbx_description
1 polymer ?
#
loop_
_entity_poly.entity_id
_entity_poly.type
_entity_poly.pdbx_seq_one_letter_code
_entity_poly.pdbx_strand_id
1 'polypeptide(L)'
;MTKSMTSLWLKSLRLVGKAQQARSRKLFKSMLAPASRTPVVKQAGVAKLRKTAQTIRTSAANSASTQVSAAKTLKPYSKAAAISTRSAIGGEVGVRSSLGTWKKLFFSLPAAGFAPARRMMYWLYLPAGTPQAPRPLVVMLHGCKQTATDFSASTRMNQLAERKGFAVLYPQQSAAGDANRCWHWFRRATQQGHGDVELIAKMVSQVRVQHGLDASRTYVAGLSAGGGLAAILALRHPHIFAAAGFHSAPVYGTSDSPMSGFQAMQQGSSVNHRDAVHEFADASARFPGMPVILIQGKSDPVVRRVNLDQLAAQFLLVNAPFIRSAEPVVRSHAGRLKGRSPRHAYKTATYRSGRKPMLMKCEIDSLGHAWSGGEARLKYSAPEGPDATLLIWTFFSQQRRIKSTTAAL
;
A
#
# COMPACT_ATOMS: atom_id res chain seq x y z
N MET A 1 -19.38 -21.92 -53.01
CA MET A 1 -19.81 -22.25 -51.62
C MET A 1 -18.79 -21.80 -50.59
N THR A 2 -18.39 -20.52 -50.54
CA THR A 2 -17.32 -20.00 -49.67
C THR A 2 -17.73 -18.83 -48.76
N LYS A 3 -19.02 -18.50 -48.70
CA LYS A 3 -19.51 -17.37 -47.88
C LYS A 3 -19.96 -17.76 -46.46
N SER A 4 -19.98 -19.05 -46.07
CA SER A 4 -20.57 -19.51 -44.81
C SER A 4 -19.59 -19.54 -43.62
N MET A 5 -18.31 -19.89 -43.84
CA MET A 5 -17.33 -20.07 -42.75
C MET A 5 -16.84 -18.78 -42.14
N THR A 6 -16.63 -17.73 -42.92
CA THR A 6 -16.21 -16.42 -42.42
C THR A 6 -17.27 -15.72 -41.57
N SER A 7 -18.56 -15.93 -41.84
CA SER A 7 -19.65 -15.32 -41.10
C SER A 7 -19.85 -15.98 -39.73
N LEU A 8 -19.59 -17.30 -39.60
CA LEU A 8 -19.65 -18.04 -38.36
C LEU A 8 -18.46 -17.70 -37.45
N TRP A 9 -17.28 -17.54 -38.05
CA TRP A 9 -16.06 -17.14 -37.30
C TRP A 9 -16.17 -15.70 -36.75
N LEU A 10 -16.67 -14.76 -37.53
CA LEU A 10 -16.96 -13.40 -37.08
C LEU A 10 -18.08 -13.32 -36.04
N LYS A 11 -19.09 -14.18 -36.10
CA LYS A 11 -20.11 -14.29 -35.06
C LYS A 11 -19.55 -14.88 -33.76
N SER A 12 -18.68 -15.87 -33.82
CA SER A 12 -18.01 -16.45 -32.64
C SER A 12 -17.08 -15.46 -31.96
N LEU A 13 -16.29 -14.67 -32.73
CA LEU A 13 -15.44 -13.60 -32.19
C LEU A 13 -16.27 -12.48 -31.51
N ARG A 14 -17.42 -12.10 -32.09
CA ARG A 14 -18.34 -11.14 -31.47
C ARG A 14 -18.99 -11.68 -30.18
N LEU A 15 -19.29 -12.97 -30.11
CA LEU A 15 -19.83 -13.61 -28.92
C LEU A 15 -18.79 -13.73 -27.80
N VAL A 16 -17.56 -14.09 -28.13
CA VAL A 16 -16.42 -14.12 -27.18
C VAL A 16 -16.14 -12.71 -26.65
N GLY A 17 -16.11 -11.70 -27.53
CA GLY A 17 -15.93 -10.30 -27.14
C GLY A 17 -17.04 -9.81 -26.21
N LYS A 18 -18.30 -10.14 -26.49
CA LYS A 18 -19.45 -9.78 -25.63
C LYS A 18 -19.42 -10.50 -24.27
N ALA A 19 -19.05 -11.78 -24.24
CA ALA A 19 -18.92 -12.55 -22.99
C ALA A 19 -17.77 -12.01 -22.12
N GLN A 20 -16.65 -11.67 -22.73
CA GLN A 20 -15.51 -11.07 -22.04
C GLN A 20 -15.84 -9.67 -21.50
N GLN A 21 -16.57 -8.85 -22.29
CA GLN A 21 -17.05 -7.53 -21.89
C GLN A 21 -18.10 -7.60 -20.77
N ALA A 22 -18.99 -8.62 -20.77
CA ALA A 22 -19.94 -8.87 -19.70
C ALA A 22 -19.26 -9.30 -18.40
N ARG A 23 -18.27 -10.20 -18.47
CA ARG A 23 -17.43 -10.58 -17.32
C ARG A 23 -16.67 -9.38 -16.75
N SER A 24 -16.09 -8.56 -17.60
CA SER A 24 -15.41 -7.34 -17.22
C SER A 24 -16.34 -6.33 -16.55
N ARG A 25 -17.55 -6.13 -17.06
CA ARG A 25 -18.58 -5.27 -16.44
C ARG A 25 -19.03 -5.79 -15.07
N LYS A 26 -19.17 -7.11 -14.91
CA LYS A 26 -19.53 -7.71 -13.62
C LYS A 26 -18.42 -7.54 -12.59
N LEU A 27 -17.15 -7.71 -12.98
CA LEU A 27 -15.99 -7.47 -12.13
C LEU A 27 -15.88 -5.98 -11.74
N PHE A 28 -16.09 -5.07 -12.69
CA PHE A 28 -16.12 -3.63 -12.46
C PHE A 28 -17.22 -3.23 -11.47
N LYS A 29 -18.45 -3.75 -11.65
CA LYS A 29 -19.53 -3.54 -10.69
C LYS A 29 -19.18 -4.08 -9.30
N SER A 30 -18.53 -5.23 -9.20
CA SER A 30 -18.10 -5.76 -7.88
C SER A 30 -17.00 -4.93 -7.23
N MET A 31 -16.15 -4.28 -8.01
CA MET A 31 -15.11 -3.37 -7.52
C MET A 31 -15.68 -2.02 -7.07
N LEU A 32 -16.72 -1.53 -7.75
CA LEU A 32 -17.39 -0.26 -7.45
C LEU A 32 -18.61 -0.43 -6.52
N ALA A 33 -19.11 -1.63 -6.31
CA ALA A 33 -20.22 -1.87 -5.40
C ALA A 33 -19.85 -1.40 -3.99
N PRO A 34 -20.70 -0.59 -3.34
CA PRO A 34 -20.52 -0.25 -1.94
C PRO A 34 -20.42 -1.54 -1.14
N ALA A 35 -19.53 -1.59 -0.16
CA ALA A 35 -19.46 -2.72 0.76
C ALA A 35 -20.87 -2.95 1.30
N SER A 36 -21.46 -4.13 1.02
CA SER A 36 -22.78 -4.50 1.52
C SER A 36 -22.76 -4.26 3.03
N ARG A 37 -23.68 -3.45 3.50
CA ARG A 37 -23.94 -3.28 4.92
C ARG A 37 -24.07 -4.69 5.49
N THR A 38 -23.28 -5.04 6.47
CA THR A 38 -23.51 -6.22 7.29
C THR A 38 -24.97 -6.23 7.67
N PRO A 39 -25.70 -7.34 7.50
CA PRO A 39 -27.09 -7.38 7.91
C PRO A 39 -27.12 -7.01 9.40
N VAL A 40 -27.84 -5.96 9.71
CA VAL A 40 -28.20 -5.62 11.08
C VAL A 40 -28.98 -6.82 11.59
N VAL A 41 -28.35 -7.62 12.42
CA VAL A 41 -29.04 -8.68 13.17
C VAL A 41 -30.14 -7.94 13.95
N LYS A 42 -31.37 -8.07 13.50
CA LYS A 42 -32.54 -7.55 14.21
C LYS A 42 -32.46 -8.10 15.62
N GLN A 43 -32.26 -7.23 16.60
CA GLN A 43 -32.34 -7.55 18.02
C GLN A 43 -33.80 -7.89 18.38
N ALA A 44 -34.21 -9.11 18.06
CA ALA A 44 -35.52 -9.63 18.52
C ALA A 44 -35.41 -10.28 19.91
N GLY A 45 -34.24 -10.28 20.55
CA GLY A 45 -34.00 -10.92 21.84
C GLY A 45 -34.02 -10.01 23.08
N VAL A 46 -33.95 -8.67 22.92
CA VAL A 46 -33.77 -7.76 24.05
C VAL A 46 -35.08 -7.35 24.70
N ALA A 47 -36.22 -7.46 24.01
CA ALA A 47 -37.53 -7.11 24.58
C ALA A 47 -38.01 -8.14 25.61
N LYS A 48 -37.62 -9.41 25.52
CA LYS A 48 -38.03 -10.45 26.51
C LYS A 48 -37.23 -10.38 27.82
N LEU A 49 -35.99 -9.90 27.78
CA LEU A 49 -35.16 -9.72 28.99
C LEU A 49 -35.53 -8.50 29.79
N ARG A 50 -36.11 -7.45 29.17
CA ARG A 50 -36.59 -6.27 29.94
C ARG A 50 -37.86 -6.51 30.71
N LYS A 51 -38.77 -7.38 30.26
CA LYS A 51 -39.97 -7.74 31.03
C LYS A 51 -39.64 -8.60 32.26
N THR A 52 -38.64 -9.48 32.16
CA THR A 52 -38.21 -10.31 33.30
C THR A 52 -37.46 -9.51 34.39
N ALA A 53 -36.72 -8.46 33.99
CA ALA A 53 -36.05 -7.59 34.96
C ALA A 53 -37.00 -6.63 35.71
N GLN A 54 -38.18 -6.33 35.14
CA GLN A 54 -39.15 -5.45 35.77
C GLN A 54 -40.03 -6.23 36.77
N THR A 55 -40.24 -7.53 36.57
CA THR A 55 -40.97 -8.39 37.49
C THR A 55 -40.15 -8.77 38.74
N ILE A 56 -38.82 -8.76 38.62
CA ILE A 56 -37.94 -9.03 39.78
C ILE A 56 -37.74 -7.77 40.67
N ARG A 57 -38.00 -6.58 40.16
CA ARG A 57 -37.90 -5.33 40.96
C ARG A 57 -39.13 -5.00 41.83
N THR A 58 -40.28 -5.66 41.60
CA THR A 58 -41.49 -5.43 42.40
C THR A 58 -41.67 -6.45 43.51
N SER A 59 -40.84 -7.47 43.64
CA SER A 59 -40.92 -8.48 44.71
C SER A 59 -39.82 -8.35 45.79
N ALA A 60 -38.99 -7.29 45.74
CA ALA A 60 -37.89 -7.08 46.69
C ALA A 60 -38.13 -5.90 47.67
N ALA A 61 -39.39 -5.50 47.85
CA ALA A 61 -39.73 -4.38 48.73
C ALA A 61 -40.64 -4.80 49.90
N ASN A 62 -40.47 -5.98 50.46
CA ASN A 62 -41.08 -6.29 51.78
C ASN A 62 -40.36 -7.48 52.38
N SER A 63 -39.36 -7.25 53.20
CA SER A 63 -39.07 -7.94 54.47
C SER A 63 -37.77 -7.36 55.05
N ALA A 64 -37.97 -6.53 56.04
CA ALA A 64 -36.92 -6.03 56.91
C ALA A 64 -36.63 -7.03 58.02
N SER A 65 -35.38 -6.93 58.51
CA SER A 65 -34.88 -7.37 59.80
C SER A 65 -34.71 -8.86 60.04
N THR A 66 -33.53 -9.35 60.18
CA THR A 66 -32.95 -9.91 61.43
C THR A 66 -31.45 -10.12 61.29
N GLN A 67 -30.78 -9.81 62.36
CA GLN A 67 -29.36 -9.72 62.60
C GLN A 67 -28.61 -11.07 62.65
N VAL A 68 -27.31 -10.94 62.59
CA VAL A 68 -26.23 -11.55 63.39
C VAL A 68 -25.38 -12.69 62.74
N SER A 69 -24.15 -12.31 62.56
CA SER A 69 -22.88 -13.03 62.92
C SER A 69 -22.52 -14.33 62.23
N ALA A 70 -21.41 -14.34 61.52
CA ALA A 70 -20.18 -15.08 61.86
C ALA A 70 -19.14 -15.02 60.76
N ALA A 71 -17.97 -14.51 61.12
CA ALA A 71 -16.75 -14.56 60.35
C ALA A 71 -16.24 -15.98 60.19
N LYS A 72 -15.75 -16.33 58.97
CA LYS A 72 -14.75 -17.40 58.79
C LYS A 72 -13.70 -16.97 57.78
N THR A 73 -12.56 -16.63 58.34
CA THR A 73 -11.24 -16.50 57.77
C THR A 73 -10.83 -17.73 56.95
N LEU A 74 -10.39 -17.53 55.73
CA LEU A 74 -9.60 -18.51 55.00
C LEU A 74 -8.25 -17.88 54.68
N LYS A 75 -7.20 -18.60 55.15
CA LYS A 75 -5.76 -18.26 55.06
C LYS A 75 -5.23 -18.33 53.63
N PRO A 76 -4.17 -17.53 53.34
CA PRO A 76 -3.43 -17.66 52.07
C PRO A 76 -2.44 -18.80 52.11
N TYR A 77 -2.36 -19.55 51.03
CA TYR A 77 -1.38 -20.62 50.87
C TYR A 77 -0.10 -20.05 50.23
N SER A 78 0.93 -19.88 51.01
CA SER A 78 2.29 -19.58 50.55
C SER A 78 3.10 -20.88 50.42
N LYS A 79 3.67 -21.10 49.25
CA LYS A 79 4.85 -22.00 49.13
C LYS A 79 5.92 -21.27 48.33
N ALA A 80 6.85 -20.68 49.07
CA ALA A 80 8.13 -20.26 48.58
C ALA A 80 9.03 -21.48 48.52
N ALA A 81 9.63 -21.74 47.36
CA ALA A 81 10.80 -22.62 47.24
C ALA A 81 12.01 -21.73 46.99
N ALA A 82 12.90 -21.70 47.97
CA ALA A 82 14.20 -21.06 47.89
C ALA A 82 15.10 -21.84 46.94
N ILE A 83 15.68 -21.15 45.96
CA ILE A 83 16.84 -21.63 45.22
C ILE A 83 17.94 -20.57 45.33
N SER A 84 19.05 -21.07 45.83
CA SER A 84 20.36 -20.50 46.13
C SER A 84 20.90 -19.50 45.09
N THR A 85 21.37 -18.39 45.62
CA THR A 85 22.22 -17.40 44.96
C THR A 85 23.59 -17.98 44.59
N ARG A 86 23.93 -17.91 43.32
CA ARG A 86 25.33 -17.81 42.88
C ARG A 86 25.48 -16.56 42.05
N SER A 87 26.21 -15.61 42.55
CA SER A 87 26.71 -14.43 41.86
C SER A 87 27.45 -14.80 40.58
N ALA A 88 27.02 -14.29 39.45
CA ALA A 88 27.86 -14.09 38.29
C ALA A 88 27.64 -12.65 37.81
N ILE A 89 28.67 -11.87 37.90
CA ILE A 89 28.79 -10.50 37.41
C ILE A 89 28.71 -10.59 35.88
N GLY A 90 27.65 -10.08 35.30
CA GLY A 90 27.45 -9.93 33.86
C GLY A 90 26.31 -8.95 33.68
N GLY A 91 26.65 -7.68 33.40
CA GLY A 91 25.67 -6.63 33.17
C GLY A 91 24.87 -6.90 31.91
N GLU A 92 23.70 -7.48 32.02
CA GLU A 92 22.67 -7.37 31.01
C GLU A 92 21.97 -6.03 31.16
N VAL A 93 22.40 -5.06 30.36
CA VAL A 93 21.57 -3.90 30.02
C VAL A 93 20.36 -4.43 29.28
N GLY A 94 19.29 -4.72 29.97
CA GLY A 94 18.00 -5.05 29.43
C GLY A 94 17.48 -3.84 28.65
N VAL A 95 17.81 -3.75 27.36
CA VAL A 95 17.19 -2.82 26.42
C VAL A 95 15.74 -3.28 26.27
N ARG A 96 14.83 -2.71 27.08
CA ARG A 96 13.40 -2.72 26.76
C ARG A 96 13.28 -2.00 25.42
N SER A 97 13.13 -2.73 24.32
CA SER A 97 12.83 -2.15 23.02
C SER A 97 11.44 -1.53 23.11
N SER A 98 11.40 -0.22 23.39
CA SER A 98 10.16 0.54 23.29
C SER A 98 9.72 0.48 21.83
N LEU A 99 8.49 0.03 21.58
CA LEU A 99 7.89 0.09 20.25
C LEU A 99 7.83 1.53 19.77
N GLY A 100 8.02 1.74 18.48
CA GLY A 100 7.89 3.07 17.85
C GLY A 100 6.51 3.69 18.05
N THR A 101 6.39 4.97 17.71
CA THR A 101 5.12 5.70 17.84
C THR A 101 4.27 5.55 16.58
N TRP A 102 2.96 5.31 16.76
CA TRP A 102 1.94 5.20 15.72
C TRP A 102 0.86 6.24 15.96
N LYS A 103 0.81 7.32 15.16
CA LYS A 103 -0.07 8.47 15.38
C LYS A 103 -1.00 8.70 14.20
N LYS A 104 -2.28 8.95 14.49
CA LYS A 104 -3.29 9.45 13.56
C LYS A 104 -3.25 10.97 13.55
N LEU A 105 -3.10 11.56 12.38
CA LEU A 105 -2.91 12.99 12.18
C LEU A 105 -3.74 13.48 10.99
N PHE A 106 -3.82 14.80 10.84
CA PHE A 106 -4.49 15.44 9.71
C PHE A 106 -3.57 16.47 9.08
N PHE A 107 -3.60 16.50 7.77
CA PHE A 107 -2.98 17.54 6.97
C PHE A 107 -4.07 18.39 6.33
N SER A 108 -3.95 19.70 6.37
CA SER A 108 -4.92 20.62 5.79
C SER A 108 -4.21 21.62 4.88
N LEU A 109 -4.79 21.83 3.71
CA LEU A 109 -4.47 22.98 2.85
C LEU A 109 -5.58 24.00 3.02
N PRO A 110 -5.26 25.25 3.33
CA PRO A 110 -6.26 26.32 3.35
C PRO A 110 -6.83 26.54 1.95
N ALA A 111 -7.99 27.19 1.89
CA ALA A 111 -8.53 27.68 0.64
C ALA A 111 -7.56 28.68 0.00
N ALA A 112 -7.39 28.63 -1.32
CA ALA A 112 -6.53 29.53 -2.05
C ALA A 112 -7.22 29.91 -3.39
N GLY A 113 -7.52 31.20 -3.57
CA GLY A 113 -8.31 31.66 -4.70
C GLY A 113 -9.68 30.96 -4.73
N PHE A 114 -10.02 30.34 -5.85
CA PHE A 114 -11.25 29.56 -5.99
C PHE A 114 -11.15 28.11 -5.51
N ALA A 115 -9.95 27.62 -5.09
CA ALA A 115 -9.79 26.27 -4.60
C ALA A 115 -10.26 26.15 -3.14
N PRO A 116 -11.19 25.24 -2.81
CA PRO A 116 -11.67 25.05 -1.46
C PRO A 116 -10.59 24.50 -0.52
N ALA A 117 -10.75 24.72 0.77
CA ALA A 117 -9.91 24.09 1.78
C ALA A 117 -10.01 22.57 1.67
N ARG A 118 -8.88 21.89 1.81
CA ARG A 118 -8.79 20.44 1.67
C ARG A 118 -8.11 19.85 2.90
N ARG A 119 -8.63 18.72 3.37
CA ARG A 119 -8.11 18.01 4.54
C ARG A 119 -7.96 16.53 4.23
N MET A 120 -6.83 15.93 4.62
CA MET A 120 -6.57 14.51 4.50
C MET A 120 -6.07 13.95 5.83
N MET A 121 -6.64 12.83 6.23
CA MET A 121 -6.14 12.06 7.36
C MET A 121 -4.93 11.25 6.92
N TYR A 122 -3.97 11.09 7.82
CA TYR A 122 -2.83 10.19 7.61
C TYR A 122 -2.39 9.55 8.93
N TRP A 123 -1.66 8.46 8.81
CA TRP A 123 -0.97 7.83 9.93
C TRP A 123 0.53 7.95 9.74
N LEU A 124 1.24 8.18 10.83
CA LEU A 124 2.69 8.28 10.85
C LEU A 124 3.27 7.29 11.85
N TYR A 125 4.18 6.47 11.37
CA TYR A 125 5.01 5.60 12.20
C TYR A 125 6.42 6.14 12.30
N LEU A 126 6.90 6.30 13.53
CA LEU A 126 8.28 6.68 13.82
C LEU A 126 8.90 5.56 14.68
N PRO A 127 10.00 4.92 14.23
CA PRO A 127 10.69 3.92 15.02
C PRO A 127 11.16 4.44 16.37
N ALA A 128 11.29 3.54 17.34
CA ALA A 128 11.80 3.87 18.67
C ALA A 128 13.25 4.40 18.63
N GLY A 129 13.68 4.99 19.76
CA GLY A 129 15.02 5.53 19.96
C GLY A 129 15.28 6.86 19.26
N THR A 130 16.32 7.53 19.71
CA THR A 130 16.80 8.80 19.11
C THR A 130 17.67 8.49 17.89
N PRO A 131 17.38 9.02 16.71
CA PRO A 131 18.21 8.77 15.54
C PRO A 131 19.53 9.54 15.61
N GLN A 132 20.62 8.88 15.26
CA GLN A 132 21.94 9.54 15.15
C GLN A 132 22.03 10.42 13.88
N ALA A 133 21.14 10.20 12.89
CA ALA A 133 21.05 10.97 11.66
C ALA A 133 19.59 11.03 11.20
N PRO A 134 19.21 12.02 10.37
CA PRO A 134 17.86 12.11 9.82
C PRO A 134 17.40 10.80 9.20
N ARG A 135 16.21 10.32 9.63
CA ARG A 135 15.63 9.05 9.16
C ARG A 135 15.08 9.15 7.74
N PRO A 136 15.21 8.11 6.91
CA PRO A 136 14.47 8.03 5.65
C PRO A 136 12.96 8.01 5.90
N LEU A 137 12.19 8.43 4.89
CA LEU A 137 10.73 8.38 4.89
C LEU A 137 10.22 7.49 3.76
N VAL A 138 9.32 6.56 4.07
CA VAL A 138 8.57 5.78 3.08
C VAL A 138 7.09 6.20 3.14
N VAL A 139 6.54 6.66 2.03
CA VAL A 139 5.12 6.96 1.86
C VAL A 139 4.43 5.74 1.28
N MET A 140 3.41 5.22 1.97
CA MET A 140 2.70 3.99 1.62
C MET A 140 1.26 4.28 1.24
N LEU A 141 0.87 4.00 0.00
CA LEU A 141 -0.45 4.28 -0.57
C LEU A 141 -1.25 2.99 -0.72
N HIS A 142 -2.35 2.89 0.03
CA HIS A 142 -3.21 1.71 0.06
C HIS A 142 -3.99 1.51 -1.25
N GLY A 143 -4.44 0.27 -1.51
CA GLY A 143 -5.35 -0.04 -2.60
C GLY A 143 -6.81 0.33 -2.29
N CYS A 144 -7.69 0.17 -3.30
CA CYS A 144 -9.13 0.31 -3.09
C CYS A 144 -9.64 -0.62 -1.98
N LYS A 145 -10.65 -0.19 -1.25
CA LYS A 145 -11.31 -0.93 -0.14
C LYS A 145 -10.40 -1.20 1.07
N GLN A 146 -9.23 -0.59 1.12
CA GLN A 146 -8.34 -0.66 2.27
C GLN A 146 -8.35 0.66 3.05
N THR A 147 -7.99 0.58 4.32
CA THR A 147 -7.60 1.74 5.12
C THR A 147 -6.07 1.80 5.26
N ALA A 148 -5.55 2.94 5.69
CA ALA A 148 -4.12 3.08 5.99
C ALA A 148 -3.66 2.08 7.07
N THR A 149 -4.52 1.80 8.06
CA THR A 149 -4.25 0.83 9.12
C THR A 149 -4.25 -0.60 8.61
N ASP A 150 -5.22 -0.99 7.77
CA ASP A 150 -5.25 -2.31 7.14
C ASP A 150 -4.01 -2.52 6.26
N PHE A 151 -3.63 -1.49 5.50
CA PHE A 151 -2.47 -1.56 4.61
C PHE A 151 -1.15 -1.62 5.39
N SER A 152 -1.02 -0.88 6.48
CA SER A 152 0.13 -0.96 7.39
C SER A 152 0.30 -2.37 7.96
N ALA A 153 -0.78 -2.96 8.47
CA ALA A 153 -0.80 -4.31 9.01
C ALA A 153 -0.53 -5.36 7.92
N SER A 154 -1.18 -5.23 6.76
CA SER A 154 -1.05 -6.14 5.61
C SER A 154 0.38 -6.20 5.09
N THR A 155 1.04 -5.05 4.93
CA THR A 155 2.40 -4.97 4.40
C THR A 155 3.48 -5.25 5.44
N ARG A 156 3.17 -5.15 6.73
CA ARG A 156 4.13 -5.23 7.84
C ARG A 156 5.28 -4.22 7.71
N MET A 157 5.05 -3.10 7.00
CA MET A 157 6.08 -2.10 6.74
C MET A 157 6.59 -1.45 8.04
N ASN A 158 5.72 -1.24 9.05
CA ASN A 158 6.13 -0.70 10.34
C ASN A 158 7.10 -1.61 11.08
N GLN A 159 6.93 -2.94 11.00
CA GLN A 159 7.85 -3.90 11.60
C GLN A 159 9.25 -3.83 10.94
N LEU A 160 9.28 -3.65 9.62
CA LEU A 160 10.55 -3.45 8.91
C LEU A 160 11.16 -2.08 9.24
N ALA A 161 10.32 -1.05 9.34
CA ALA A 161 10.73 0.31 9.69
C ALA A 161 11.39 0.35 11.07
N GLU A 162 10.84 -0.35 12.06
CA GLU A 162 11.44 -0.48 13.38
C GLU A 162 12.84 -1.07 13.31
N ARG A 163 13.01 -2.18 12.58
CA ARG A 163 14.31 -2.86 12.44
C ARG A 163 15.34 -2.09 11.62
N LYS A 164 14.90 -1.23 10.69
CA LYS A 164 15.78 -0.53 9.73
C LYS A 164 15.90 0.97 9.97
N GLY A 165 15.18 1.53 10.94
CA GLY A 165 15.31 2.90 11.38
C GLY A 165 14.74 3.94 10.39
N PHE A 166 13.63 3.65 9.68
CA PHE A 166 12.97 4.61 8.78
C PHE A 166 11.54 4.92 9.22
N ALA A 167 11.06 6.13 8.93
CA ALA A 167 9.69 6.55 9.18
C ALA A 167 8.75 6.06 8.07
N VAL A 168 7.45 5.84 8.40
CA VAL A 168 6.45 5.48 7.40
C VAL A 168 5.23 6.36 7.51
N LEU A 169 4.83 6.96 6.39
CA LEU A 169 3.66 7.83 6.24
C LEU A 169 2.59 7.10 5.43
N TYR A 170 1.37 7.04 5.94
CA TYR A 170 0.23 6.41 5.29
C TYR A 170 -0.89 7.43 5.08
N PRO A 171 -0.95 8.13 3.95
CA PRO A 171 -2.12 8.90 3.57
C PRO A 171 -3.36 8.01 3.48
N GLN A 172 -4.53 8.54 3.91
CA GLN A 172 -5.79 7.81 3.92
C GLN A 172 -6.79 8.45 2.97
N GLN A 173 -7.21 7.73 1.94
CA GLN A 173 -8.32 8.18 1.10
C GLN A 173 -9.64 8.16 1.88
N SER A 174 -10.38 9.25 1.78
CA SER A 174 -11.66 9.44 2.48
C SER A 174 -12.76 8.58 1.85
N ALA A 175 -13.59 7.95 2.69
CA ALA A 175 -14.81 7.28 2.22
C ALA A 175 -15.87 8.28 1.70
N ALA A 176 -15.81 9.54 2.12
CA ALA A 176 -16.68 10.60 1.57
C ALA A 176 -16.19 11.05 0.17
N GLY A 177 -14.89 10.97 -0.10
CA GLY A 177 -14.32 11.26 -1.44
C GLY A 177 -14.51 10.12 -2.44
N ASP A 178 -14.45 8.89 -1.95
CA ASP A 178 -14.71 7.67 -2.73
C ASP A 178 -15.17 6.55 -1.80
N ALA A 179 -16.37 6.00 -2.03
CA ALA A 179 -16.98 4.98 -1.18
C ALA A 179 -16.12 3.72 -1.02
N ASN A 180 -15.30 3.39 -2.01
CA ASN A 180 -14.33 2.31 -1.99
C ASN A 180 -12.92 2.76 -1.58
N ARG A 181 -12.74 4.02 -1.17
CA ARG A 181 -11.43 4.62 -0.86
C ARG A 181 -10.40 4.41 -1.98
N CYS A 182 -10.86 4.42 -3.23
CA CYS A 182 -9.95 4.36 -4.38
C CYS A 182 -9.30 5.71 -4.61
N TRP A 183 -8.01 5.71 -4.88
CA TRP A 183 -7.32 6.87 -5.43
C TRP A 183 -7.75 7.03 -6.89
N HIS A 184 -8.09 8.27 -7.30
CA HIS A 184 -8.59 8.55 -8.66
C HIS A 184 -7.42 8.71 -9.66
N TRP A 185 -6.49 7.76 -9.70
CA TRP A 185 -5.29 7.75 -10.54
C TRP A 185 -5.59 7.92 -12.04
N PHE A 186 -6.77 7.51 -12.49
CA PHE A 186 -7.23 7.58 -13.88
C PHE A 186 -7.71 8.98 -14.30
N ARG A 187 -8.02 9.88 -13.36
CA ARG A 187 -8.49 11.23 -13.70
C ARG A 187 -7.38 12.09 -14.29
N ARG A 188 -7.66 12.79 -15.39
CA ARG A 188 -6.70 13.68 -16.06
C ARG A 188 -6.09 14.71 -15.09
N ALA A 189 -6.89 15.38 -14.28
CA ALA A 189 -6.39 16.33 -13.28
C ALA A 189 -5.43 15.71 -12.29
N THR A 190 -5.70 14.47 -11.83
CA THR A 190 -4.79 13.72 -10.95
C THR A 190 -3.46 13.42 -11.65
N GLN A 191 -3.52 12.97 -12.90
CA GLN A 191 -2.31 12.69 -13.72
C GLN A 191 -1.49 13.95 -13.99
N GLN A 192 -2.13 15.12 -14.02
CA GLN A 192 -1.48 16.43 -14.13
C GLN A 192 -0.89 16.95 -12.80
N GLY A 193 -1.00 16.18 -11.72
CA GLY A 193 -0.43 16.53 -10.41
C GLY A 193 -1.38 17.24 -9.46
N HIS A 194 -2.65 17.42 -9.85
CA HIS A 194 -3.65 18.10 -9.02
C HIS A 194 -4.33 17.13 -8.02
N GLY A 195 -5.19 17.67 -7.21
CA GLY A 195 -6.02 16.87 -6.31
C GLY A 195 -5.19 16.19 -5.21
N ASP A 196 -5.39 14.87 -5.03
CA ASP A 196 -4.70 14.11 -3.98
C ASP A 196 -3.18 14.09 -4.16
N VAL A 197 -2.68 14.23 -5.39
CA VAL A 197 -1.23 14.30 -5.68
C VAL A 197 -0.61 15.51 -5.02
N GLU A 198 -1.16 16.70 -5.26
CA GLU A 198 -0.70 17.95 -4.65
C GLU A 198 -0.78 17.90 -3.11
N LEU A 199 -1.92 17.41 -2.60
CA LEU A 199 -2.17 17.33 -1.17
C LEU A 199 -1.14 16.43 -0.47
N ILE A 200 -0.86 15.25 -1.04
CA ILE A 200 0.13 14.30 -0.52
C ILE A 200 1.54 14.86 -0.65
N ALA A 201 1.89 15.50 -1.76
CA ALA A 201 3.22 16.09 -1.96
C ALA A 201 3.54 17.18 -0.90
N LYS A 202 2.57 18.06 -0.63
CA LYS A 202 2.69 19.09 0.41
C LYS A 202 2.70 18.48 1.82
N MET A 203 1.87 17.44 2.09
CA MET A 203 1.89 16.69 3.34
C MET A 203 3.27 16.06 3.60
N VAL A 204 3.84 15.39 2.61
CA VAL A 204 5.18 14.78 2.71
C VAL A 204 6.24 15.83 3.04
N SER A 205 6.20 16.99 2.38
CA SER A 205 7.13 18.08 2.62
C SER A 205 7.02 18.62 4.05
N GLN A 206 5.79 18.82 4.55
CA GLN A 206 5.57 19.27 5.93
C GLN A 206 6.03 18.22 6.96
N VAL A 207 5.66 16.95 6.78
CA VAL A 207 6.04 15.87 7.70
C VAL A 207 7.56 15.71 7.78
N ARG A 208 8.27 15.85 6.65
CA ARG A 208 9.74 15.82 6.65
C ARG A 208 10.34 16.91 7.53
N VAL A 209 9.84 18.13 7.40
CA VAL A 209 10.33 19.29 8.19
C VAL A 209 9.99 19.09 9.66
N GLN A 210 8.74 18.78 9.99
CA GLN A 210 8.26 18.65 11.37
C GLN A 210 8.97 17.55 12.17
N HIS A 211 9.44 16.50 11.49
CA HIS A 211 10.07 15.35 12.15
C HIS A 211 11.57 15.21 11.82
N GLY A 212 12.19 16.20 11.21
CA GLY A 212 13.63 16.18 10.89
C GLY A 212 14.03 14.98 10.00
N LEU A 213 13.17 14.59 9.02
CA LEU A 213 13.42 13.42 8.19
C LEU A 213 14.33 13.77 6.99
N ASP A 214 15.04 12.77 6.49
CA ASP A 214 16.00 12.94 5.40
C ASP A 214 15.31 13.26 4.05
N ALA A 215 15.46 14.50 3.60
CA ALA A 215 14.89 14.95 2.34
C ALA A 215 15.49 14.23 1.11
N SER A 216 16.69 13.69 1.22
CA SER A 216 17.35 12.95 0.13
C SER A 216 16.92 11.46 0.08
N ARG A 217 16.31 10.94 1.14
CA ARG A 217 15.86 9.56 1.27
C ARG A 217 14.36 9.50 1.57
N THR A 218 13.56 10.12 0.69
CA THR A 218 12.09 10.06 0.73
C THR A 218 11.62 9.20 -0.44
N TYR A 219 10.77 8.22 -0.17
CA TYR A 219 10.33 7.23 -1.14
C TYR A 219 8.81 7.11 -1.13
N VAL A 220 8.22 6.63 -2.23
CA VAL A 220 6.78 6.36 -2.31
C VAL A 220 6.53 4.95 -2.86
N ALA A 221 5.60 4.22 -2.25
CA ALA A 221 5.14 2.94 -2.77
C ALA A 221 3.64 2.77 -2.57
N GLY A 222 3.03 1.89 -3.38
CA GLY A 222 1.61 1.61 -3.24
C GLY A 222 1.17 0.34 -3.94
N LEU A 223 -0.04 -0.09 -3.59
CA LEU A 223 -0.73 -1.26 -4.15
C LEU A 223 -1.88 -0.80 -5.04
N SER A 224 -2.04 -1.41 -6.24
CA SER A 224 -3.22 -1.20 -7.09
C SER A 224 -3.43 0.29 -7.43
N ALA A 225 -4.58 0.88 -7.10
CA ALA A 225 -4.83 2.31 -7.24
C ALA A 225 -3.78 3.18 -6.51
N GLY A 226 -3.27 2.72 -5.34
CA GLY A 226 -2.17 3.37 -4.63
C GLY A 226 -0.85 3.30 -5.39
N GLY A 227 -0.60 2.21 -6.12
CA GLY A 227 0.55 2.08 -7.01
C GLY A 227 0.45 3.02 -8.22
N GLY A 228 -0.74 3.17 -8.79
CA GLY A 228 -1.00 4.16 -9.86
C GLY A 228 -0.78 5.60 -9.38
N LEU A 229 -1.25 5.94 -8.17
CA LEU A 229 -1.00 7.26 -7.58
C LEU A 229 0.48 7.47 -7.24
N ALA A 230 1.19 6.42 -6.80
CA ALA A 230 2.62 6.48 -6.55
C ALA A 230 3.42 6.78 -7.84
N ALA A 231 3.01 6.22 -8.98
CA ALA A 231 3.62 6.51 -10.27
C ALA A 231 3.43 7.99 -10.67
N ILE A 232 2.24 8.54 -10.45
CA ILE A 232 1.96 9.96 -10.70
C ILE A 232 2.81 10.87 -9.80
N LEU A 233 2.86 10.57 -8.49
CA LEU A 233 3.68 11.32 -7.53
C LEU A 233 5.16 11.28 -7.92
N ALA A 234 5.67 10.14 -8.33
CA ALA A 234 7.07 9.98 -8.74
C ALA A 234 7.41 10.82 -9.99
N LEU A 235 6.50 10.89 -10.96
CA LEU A 235 6.69 11.66 -12.20
C LEU A 235 6.51 13.16 -11.97
N ARG A 236 5.47 13.58 -11.24
CA ARG A 236 5.13 15.00 -11.04
C ARG A 236 5.94 15.68 -9.94
N HIS A 237 6.49 14.90 -8.98
CA HIS A 237 7.29 15.43 -7.87
C HIS A 237 8.65 14.72 -7.72
N PRO A 238 9.46 14.63 -8.79
CA PRO A 238 10.75 13.94 -8.74
C PRO A 238 11.75 14.62 -7.78
N HIS A 239 11.52 15.89 -7.45
CA HIS A 239 12.28 16.65 -6.47
C HIS A 239 11.95 16.26 -5.01
N ILE A 240 10.86 15.51 -4.76
CA ILE A 240 10.50 15.01 -3.43
C ILE A 240 11.01 13.59 -3.22
N PHE A 241 10.84 12.71 -4.22
CA PHE A 241 11.07 11.29 -4.09
C PHE A 241 12.41 10.85 -4.70
N ALA A 242 13.15 10.01 -3.99
CA ALA A 242 14.42 9.43 -4.43
C ALA A 242 14.21 8.11 -5.20
N ALA A 243 13.09 7.44 -4.97
CA ALA A 243 12.67 6.23 -5.68
C ALA A 243 11.18 5.95 -5.46
N ALA A 244 10.60 5.10 -6.31
CA ALA A 244 9.22 4.67 -6.19
C ALA A 244 9.05 3.15 -6.34
N GLY A 245 7.97 2.60 -5.73
CA GLY A 245 7.62 1.19 -5.77
C GLY A 245 6.16 0.97 -6.15
N PHE A 246 5.91 0.16 -7.17
CA PHE A 246 4.58 -0.07 -7.72
C PHE A 246 4.25 -1.56 -7.65
N HIS A 247 3.28 -1.91 -6.80
CA HIS A 247 2.79 -3.28 -6.70
C HIS A 247 1.42 -3.39 -7.36
N SER A 248 1.28 -4.25 -8.37
CA SER A 248 0.02 -4.45 -9.11
C SER A 248 -0.60 -3.13 -9.58
N ALA A 249 0.22 -2.25 -10.14
CA ALA A 249 -0.16 -0.89 -10.51
C ALA A 249 -0.60 -0.80 -11.98
N PRO A 250 -1.61 0.04 -12.30
CA PRO A 250 -1.97 0.34 -13.67
C PRO A 250 -0.92 1.19 -14.38
N VAL A 251 -0.87 1.08 -15.71
CA VAL A 251 -0.06 1.93 -16.59
C VAL A 251 -0.45 3.41 -16.44
N TYR A 252 0.53 4.31 -16.50
CA TYR A 252 0.34 5.74 -16.31
C TYR A 252 -0.21 6.43 -17.58
N GLY A 253 -1.05 7.46 -17.40
CA GLY A 253 -1.37 8.46 -18.41
C GLY A 253 -2.31 8.00 -19.56
N THR A 254 -2.90 6.81 -19.44
CA THR A 254 -3.66 6.19 -20.54
C THR A 254 -5.17 6.13 -20.30
N SER A 255 -5.65 6.82 -19.28
CA SER A 255 -7.04 6.80 -18.84
C SER A 255 -7.49 8.20 -18.43
N ASP A 256 -8.77 8.49 -18.56
CA ASP A 256 -9.40 9.76 -18.19
C ASP A 256 -10.71 9.58 -17.40
N SER A 257 -11.23 8.36 -17.36
CA SER A 257 -12.49 7.98 -16.76
C SER A 257 -12.41 6.66 -16.01
N PRO A 258 -13.38 6.34 -15.13
CA PRO A 258 -13.42 5.04 -14.46
C PRO A 258 -13.46 3.86 -15.43
N MET A 259 -14.13 4.02 -16.57
CA MET A 259 -14.26 2.97 -17.58
C MET A 259 -12.95 2.73 -18.31
N SER A 260 -12.28 3.78 -18.79
CA SER A 260 -10.96 3.67 -19.44
C SER A 260 -9.89 3.20 -18.45
N GLY A 261 -9.98 3.60 -17.16
CA GLY A 261 -9.14 3.07 -16.10
C GLY A 261 -9.31 1.57 -15.89
N PHE A 262 -10.55 1.09 -15.90
CA PHE A 262 -10.83 -0.34 -15.85
C PHE A 262 -10.29 -1.09 -17.08
N GLN A 263 -10.48 -0.55 -18.27
CA GLN A 263 -9.93 -1.11 -19.51
C GLN A 263 -8.39 -1.18 -19.45
N ALA A 264 -7.73 -0.11 -18.99
CA ALA A 264 -6.28 -0.08 -18.83
C ALA A 264 -5.79 -1.17 -17.86
N MET A 265 -6.45 -1.36 -16.71
CA MET A 265 -6.12 -2.43 -15.78
C MET A 265 -6.24 -3.82 -16.42
N GLN A 266 -7.24 -4.05 -17.28
CA GLN A 266 -7.51 -5.37 -17.88
C GLN A 266 -6.70 -5.63 -19.16
N GLN A 267 -6.41 -4.61 -19.95
CA GLN A 267 -5.85 -4.77 -21.30
C GLN A 267 -4.58 -3.95 -21.54
N GLY A 268 -4.18 -3.14 -20.54
CA GLY A 268 -3.16 -2.13 -20.73
C GLY A 268 -3.68 -0.94 -21.53
N SER A 269 -2.77 -0.09 -21.98
CA SER A 269 -3.08 1.01 -22.90
C SER A 269 -3.41 0.49 -24.29
N SER A 270 -4.47 1.02 -24.89
CA SER A 270 -4.81 0.80 -26.29
C SER A 270 -4.10 1.76 -27.25
N VAL A 271 -3.46 2.80 -26.72
CA VAL A 271 -2.63 3.76 -27.45
C VAL A 271 -1.15 3.55 -27.07
N ASN A 272 -0.24 4.23 -27.78
CA ASN A 272 1.17 4.14 -27.40
C ASN A 272 1.38 4.70 -25.98
N HIS A 273 1.56 3.81 -25.03
CA HIS A 273 1.72 4.15 -23.62
C HIS A 273 2.97 5.00 -23.32
N ARG A 274 3.97 5.01 -24.21
CA ARG A 274 5.17 5.82 -24.08
C ARG A 274 4.88 7.31 -24.24
N ASP A 275 3.89 7.67 -25.07
CA ASP A 275 3.52 9.07 -25.32
C ASP A 275 3.10 9.78 -24.03
N ALA A 276 2.48 9.06 -23.11
CA ALA A 276 2.08 9.60 -21.81
C ALA A 276 3.23 10.11 -20.93
N VAL A 277 4.48 9.72 -21.21
CA VAL A 277 5.67 10.11 -20.45
C VAL A 277 6.70 10.90 -21.27
N HIS A 278 6.41 11.21 -22.53
CA HIS A 278 7.32 12.01 -23.38
C HIS A 278 7.64 13.36 -22.75
N GLU A 279 6.67 14.05 -22.14
CA GLU A 279 6.91 15.32 -21.46
C GLU A 279 8.03 15.25 -20.39
N PHE A 280 8.18 14.11 -19.72
CA PHE A 280 9.25 13.89 -18.72
C PHE A 280 10.56 13.43 -19.36
N ALA A 281 10.48 12.67 -20.45
CA ALA A 281 11.66 12.23 -21.20
C ALA A 281 12.30 13.39 -21.96
N ASP A 282 11.50 14.27 -22.59
CA ASP A 282 11.95 15.44 -23.33
C ASP A 282 12.50 16.52 -22.39
N ALA A 283 11.95 16.60 -21.16
CA ALA A 283 12.49 17.44 -20.12
C ALA A 283 13.75 16.85 -19.45
N SER A 284 14.43 15.90 -20.08
CA SER A 284 15.54 15.12 -19.49
C SER A 284 16.64 15.97 -18.87
N ALA A 285 16.91 17.20 -19.37
CA ALA A 285 17.82 18.15 -18.75
C ALA A 285 17.36 18.61 -17.34
N ARG A 286 16.08 18.50 -17.03
CA ARG A 286 15.47 18.94 -15.75
C ARG A 286 14.91 17.79 -14.92
N PHE A 287 14.61 16.62 -15.54
CA PHE A 287 14.11 15.46 -14.83
C PHE A 287 15.30 14.65 -14.25
N PRO A 288 15.40 14.50 -12.93
CA PRO A 288 16.60 13.93 -12.29
C PRO A 288 16.71 12.42 -12.37
N GLY A 289 15.86 11.76 -13.20
CA GLY A 289 15.65 10.33 -13.18
C GLY A 289 14.78 9.90 -11.99
N MET A 290 14.15 8.73 -12.11
CA MET A 290 13.31 8.16 -11.05
C MET A 290 13.55 6.65 -10.96
N PRO A 291 14.41 6.20 -10.05
CA PRO A 291 14.59 4.77 -9.78
C PRO A 291 13.28 4.12 -9.34
N VAL A 292 12.91 2.98 -9.93
CA VAL A 292 11.65 2.31 -9.65
C VAL A 292 11.78 0.80 -9.48
N ILE A 293 10.98 0.24 -8.57
CA ILE A 293 10.73 -1.19 -8.46
C ILE A 293 9.25 -1.48 -8.78
N LEU A 294 9.01 -2.39 -9.71
CA LEU A 294 7.69 -2.84 -10.13
C LEU A 294 7.50 -4.30 -9.73
N ILE A 295 6.41 -4.60 -9.05
CA ILE A 295 6.09 -5.95 -8.57
C ILE A 295 4.72 -6.35 -9.08
N GLN A 296 4.60 -7.54 -9.68
CA GLN A 296 3.35 -8.01 -10.27
C GLN A 296 3.20 -9.52 -10.13
N GLY A 297 2.01 -9.94 -9.75
CA GLY A 297 1.59 -11.34 -9.82
C GLY A 297 1.19 -11.75 -11.24
N LYS A 298 1.68 -12.88 -11.73
CA LYS A 298 1.29 -13.37 -13.06
C LYS A 298 -0.18 -13.79 -13.15
N SER A 299 -0.78 -14.17 -12.02
CA SER A 299 -2.19 -14.59 -11.93
C SER A 299 -3.12 -13.47 -11.46
N ASP A 300 -2.68 -12.21 -11.47
CA ASP A 300 -3.49 -11.05 -11.06
C ASP A 300 -4.67 -10.85 -12.04
N PRO A 301 -5.94 -11.04 -11.61
CA PRO A 301 -7.10 -10.88 -12.49
C PRO A 301 -7.59 -9.44 -12.54
N VAL A 302 -7.11 -8.54 -11.68
CA VAL A 302 -7.58 -7.16 -11.51
C VAL A 302 -6.72 -6.20 -12.31
N VAL A 303 -5.40 -6.22 -12.07
CA VAL A 303 -4.43 -5.46 -12.87
C VAL A 303 -3.57 -6.48 -13.60
N ARG A 304 -3.86 -6.66 -14.88
CA ARG A 304 -3.20 -7.67 -15.69
C ARG A 304 -1.74 -7.34 -15.94
N ARG A 305 -0.94 -8.38 -16.15
CA ARG A 305 0.52 -8.31 -16.34
C ARG A 305 0.97 -7.31 -17.40
N VAL A 306 0.17 -7.07 -18.44
CA VAL A 306 0.46 -6.07 -19.48
C VAL A 306 0.75 -4.67 -18.89
N ASN A 307 0.12 -4.33 -17.76
CA ASN A 307 0.37 -3.05 -17.08
C ASN A 307 1.81 -2.98 -16.52
N LEU A 308 2.35 -4.10 -16.00
CA LEU A 308 3.74 -4.16 -15.56
C LEU A 308 4.70 -3.86 -16.71
N ASP A 309 4.47 -4.50 -17.86
CA ASP A 309 5.37 -4.37 -19.02
C ASP A 309 5.33 -2.95 -19.60
N GLN A 310 4.12 -2.37 -19.72
CA GLN A 310 3.94 -1.02 -20.21
C GLN A 310 4.47 0.05 -19.25
N LEU A 311 4.22 -0.10 -17.94
CA LEU A 311 4.73 0.82 -16.93
C LEU A 311 6.27 0.73 -16.83
N ALA A 312 6.84 -0.47 -16.97
CA ALA A 312 8.28 -0.64 -17.05
C ALA A 312 8.87 0.07 -18.29
N ALA A 313 8.22 -0.05 -19.45
CA ALA A 313 8.65 0.64 -20.66
C ALA A 313 8.59 2.17 -20.52
N GLN A 314 7.58 2.71 -19.84
CA GLN A 314 7.48 4.14 -19.52
C GLN A 314 8.66 4.61 -18.67
N PHE A 315 8.96 3.90 -17.57
CA PHE A 315 10.06 4.28 -16.69
C PHE A 315 11.45 3.95 -17.26
N LEU A 316 11.57 3.01 -18.21
CA LEU A 316 12.79 2.84 -18.98
C LEU A 316 13.05 4.06 -19.88
N LEU A 317 12.01 4.57 -20.55
CA LEU A 317 12.13 5.76 -21.39
C LEU A 317 12.54 6.99 -20.56
N VAL A 318 11.84 7.26 -19.46
CA VAL A 318 12.13 8.41 -18.58
C VAL A 318 13.52 8.31 -17.94
N ASN A 319 14.02 7.10 -17.67
CA ASN A 319 15.33 6.86 -17.08
C ASN A 319 16.43 6.59 -18.12
N ALA A 320 16.13 6.61 -19.41
CA ALA A 320 17.09 6.27 -20.46
C ALA A 320 18.44 7.01 -20.34
N PRO A 321 18.48 8.32 -20.00
CA PRO A 321 19.74 9.05 -19.83
C PRO A 321 20.61 8.54 -18.67
N PHE A 322 20.04 7.84 -17.71
CA PHE A 322 20.69 7.39 -16.48
C PHE A 322 21.02 5.88 -16.49
N ILE A 323 20.38 5.09 -17.36
CA ILE A 323 20.62 3.65 -17.46
C ILE A 323 21.89 3.41 -18.29
N ARG A 324 22.83 2.68 -17.72
CA ARG A 324 24.12 2.35 -18.35
C ARG A 324 24.21 0.90 -18.83
N SER A 325 23.31 0.02 -18.35
CA SER A 325 23.26 -1.37 -18.79
C SER A 325 22.44 -1.51 -20.06
N ALA A 326 23.00 -2.11 -21.11
CA ALA A 326 22.27 -2.40 -22.34
C ALA A 326 21.14 -3.41 -22.09
N GLU A 327 21.43 -4.44 -21.27
CA GLU A 327 20.50 -5.49 -20.92
C GLU A 327 20.26 -5.57 -19.39
N PRO A 328 19.10 -6.05 -18.96
CA PRO A 328 18.82 -6.23 -17.54
C PRO A 328 19.58 -7.46 -16.99
N VAL A 329 20.04 -7.34 -15.76
CA VAL A 329 20.47 -8.51 -14.98
C VAL A 329 19.23 -9.30 -14.57
N VAL A 330 19.06 -10.49 -15.12
CA VAL A 330 17.92 -11.38 -14.84
C VAL A 330 18.31 -12.40 -13.78
N ARG A 331 17.44 -12.58 -12.77
CA ARG A 331 17.57 -13.61 -11.73
C ARG A 331 16.25 -14.34 -11.56
N SER A 332 16.31 -15.67 -11.55
CA SER A 332 15.17 -16.54 -11.25
C SER A 332 15.32 -17.12 -9.85
N HIS A 333 14.24 -17.13 -9.12
CA HIS A 333 14.17 -17.65 -7.75
C HIS A 333 13.11 -18.75 -7.72
N ALA A 334 13.56 -19.97 -7.41
CA ALA A 334 12.67 -21.12 -7.32
C ALA A 334 11.66 -20.95 -6.18
N GLY A 335 10.44 -21.38 -6.43
CA GLY A 335 9.41 -21.47 -5.41
C GLY A 335 9.56 -22.73 -4.57
N ARG A 336 8.84 -22.76 -3.45
CA ARG A 336 8.64 -23.93 -2.61
C ARG A 336 7.17 -24.06 -2.26
N LEU A 337 6.45 -24.94 -2.96
CA LEU A 337 5.00 -25.06 -2.79
C LEU A 337 4.59 -25.99 -1.64
N LYS A 338 5.52 -26.84 -1.15
CA LYS A 338 5.27 -27.81 -0.07
C LYS A 338 6.02 -27.41 1.20
N GLY A 339 5.46 -27.77 2.38
CA GLY A 339 6.07 -27.55 3.69
C GLY A 339 5.47 -26.38 4.47
N ARG A 340 6.03 -26.09 5.65
CA ARG A 340 5.49 -25.10 6.61
C ARG A 340 5.47 -23.64 6.13
N SER A 341 6.18 -23.31 5.06
CA SER A 341 6.26 -21.95 4.52
C SER A 341 6.34 -22.00 3.01
N PRO A 342 5.21 -22.23 2.31
CA PRO A 342 5.18 -22.23 0.85
C PRO A 342 5.61 -20.87 0.33
N ARG A 343 6.31 -20.84 -0.82
CA ARG A 343 6.77 -19.63 -1.49
C ARG A 343 6.56 -19.74 -2.98
N HIS A 344 6.03 -18.68 -3.59
CA HIS A 344 5.96 -18.57 -5.03
C HIS A 344 7.36 -18.42 -5.65
N ALA A 345 7.55 -19.02 -6.82
CA ALA A 345 8.70 -18.68 -7.66
C ALA A 345 8.55 -17.25 -8.19
N TYR A 346 9.66 -16.58 -8.42
CA TYR A 346 9.64 -15.24 -8.99
C TYR A 346 10.89 -14.97 -9.83
N LYS A 347 10.77 -14.03 -10.75
CA LYS A 347 11.84 -13.58 -11.63
C LYS A 347 12.03 -12.07 -11.46
N THR A 348 13.28 -11.63 -11.36
CA THR A 348 13.62 -10.22 -11.39
C THR A 348 14.44 -9.88 -12.62
N ALA A 349 14.18 -8.70 -13.20
CA ALA A 349 14.98 -8.11 -14.26
C ALA A 349 15.38 -6.70 -13.82
N THR A 350 16.68 -6.42 -13.72
CA THR A 350 17.19 -5.17 -13.14
C THR A 350 18.09 -4.43 -14.11
N TYR A 351 17.69 -3.23 -14.51
CA TYR A 351 18.47 -2.26 -15.25
C TYR A 351 19.26 -1.36 -14.29
N ARG A 352 20.48 -1.01 -14.63
CA ARG A 352 21.41 -0.36 -13.70
C ARG A 352 22.08 0.90 -14.28
N SER A 353 22.51 1.77 -13.37
CA SER A 353 23.49 2.82 -13.60
C SER A 353 24.73 2.49 -12.76
N GLY A 354 25.72 1.85 -13.36
CA GLY A 354 26.83 1.25 -12.63
C GLY A 354 26.33 0.21 -11.61
N ARG A 355 26.64 0.42 -10.33
CA ARG A 355 26.19 -0.48 -9.24
C ARG A 355 24.74 -0.22 -8.77
N LYS A 356 24.17 0.95 -9.08
CA LYS A 356 22.82 1.33 -8.60
C LYS A 356 21.72 0.75 -9.50
N PRO A 357 20.70 0.06 -8.96
CA PRO A 357 19.53 -0.33 -9.73
C PRO A 357 18.70 0.92 -10.07
N MET A 358 18.35 1.09 -11.35
CA MET A 358 17.48 2.17 -11.82
C MET A 358 16.04 1.69 -12.06
N LEU A 359 15.89 0.48 -12.58
CA LEU A 359 14.60 -0.16 -12.70
C LEU A 359 14.73 -1.64 -12.34
N MET A 360 13.87 -2.13 -11.45
CA MET A 360 13.71 -3.53 -11.14
C MET A 360 12.28 -3.96 -11.44
N LYS A 361 12.10 -4.94 -12.32
CA LYS A 361 10.84 -5.62 -12.58
C LYS A 361 10.85 -6.95 -11.84
N CYS A 362 9.81 -7.24 -11.03
CA CYS A 362 9.64 -8.48 -10.28
C CYS A 362 8.32 -9.14 -10.66
N GLU A 363 8.36 -10.29 -11.29
CA GLU A 363 7.20 -11.10 -11.68
C GLU A 363 7.10 -12.31 -10.77
N ILE A 364 5.93 -12.50 -10.15
CA ILE A 364 5.71 -13.55 -9.14
C ILE A 364 4.70 -14.55 -9.69
N ASP A 365 5.10 -15.83 -9.74
CA ASP A 365 4.24 -16.91 -10.22
C ASP A 365 3.09 -17.12 -9.25
N SER A 366 1.90 -17.45 -9.78
CA SER A 366 0.68 -17.79 -9.03
C SER A 366 0.16 -16.72 -8.06
N LEU A 367 0.79 -15.56 -7.95
CA LEU A 367 0.29 -14.46 -7.14
C LEU A 367 -0.89 -13.78 -7.85
N GLY A 368 -2.00 -13.63 -7.12
CA GLY A 368 -3.18 -12.85 -7.52
C GLY A 368 -3.02 -11.36 -7.21
N HIS A 369 -4.15 -10.63 -7.10
CA HIS A 369 -4.18 -9.20 -6.76
C HIS A 369 -4.00 -8.99 -5.26
N ALA A 370 -2.79 -9.13 -4.75
CA ALA A 370 -2.47 -9.05 -3.33
C ALA A 370 -1.03 -8.58 -3.10
N TRP A 371 -0.77 -7.97 -1.94
CA TRP A 371 0.59 -7.65 -1.49
C TRP A 371 1.37 -8.94 -1.20
N SER A 372 2.46 -9.13 -1.90
CA SER A 372 3.29 -10.33 -1.79
C SER A 372 4.07 -10.39 -0.48
N GLY A 373 4.06 -11.53 0.18
CA GLY A 373 4.74 -11.75 1.47
C GLY A 373 4.10 -11.02 2.64
N GLY A 374 2.82 -10.62 2.53
CA GLY A 374 2.12 -9.86 3.56
C GLY A 374 1.48 -10.74 4.65
N GLU A 375 0.63 -10.13 5.48
CA GLU A 375 -0.05 -10.80 6.60
C GLU A 375 -1.21 -11.68 6.12
N ALA A 376 -1.14 -12.99 6.40
CA ALA A 376 -2.07 -14.00 5.88
C ALA A 376 -3.56 -13.76 6.19
N ARG A 377 -3.84 -13.12 7.32
CA ARG A 377 -5.22 -12.92 7.82
C ARG A 377 -5.93 -11.72 7.20
N LEU A 378 -5.21 -10.92 6.40
CA LEU A 378 -5.74 -9.67 5.86
C LEU A 378 -6.06 -9.81 4.38
N LYS A 379 -7.14 -9.13 3.96
CA LYS A 379 -7.53 -9.04 2.55
C LYS A 379 -6.44 -8.35 1.73
N TYR A 380 -6.32 -8.73 0.47
CA TYR A 380 -5.31 -8.19 -0.46
C TYR A 380 -3.85 -8.42 0.01
N SER A 381 -3.62 -9.53 0.70
CA SER A 381 -2.34 -9.97 1.22
C SER A 381 -2.12 -11.45 0.93
N ALA A 382 -0.94 -11.83 0.49
CA ALA A 382 -0.55 -13.21 0.17
C ALA A 382 0.76 -13.55 0.88
N PRO A 383 0.74 -14.46 1.87
CA PRO A 383 1.91 -14.75 2.69
C PRO A 383 3.01 -15.52 1.94
N GLU A 384 2.66 -16.22 0.86
CA GLU A 384 3.55 -17.10 0.10
C GLU A 384 4.60 -16.37 -0.73
N GLY A 385 4.57 -15.04 -0.79
CA GLY A 385 5.31 -14.16 -1.66
C GLY A 385 6.72 -14.52 -1.97
N PRO A 386 7.53 -13.71 -2.65
CA PRO A 386 8.61 -12.99 -1.97
C PRO A 386 8.07 -11.86 -1.11
N ASP A 387 8.80 -11.49 -0.06
CA ASP A 387 8.44 -10.36 0.79
C ASP A 387 8.63 -9.04 0.02
N ALA A 388 7.52 -8.50 -0.51
CA ALA A 388 7.52 -7.26 -1.29
C ALA A 388 7.99 -6.06 -0.46
N THR A 389 7.70 -6.05 0.84
CA THR A 389 8.14 -5.00 1.76
C THR A 389 9.67 -4.97 1.87
N LEU A 390 10.29 -6.13 2.01
CA LEU A 390 11.74 -6.25 2.05
C LEU A 390 12.38 -5.95 0.68
N LEU A 391 11.79 -6.40 -0.42
CA LEU A 391 12.27 -6.12 -1.78
C LEU A 391 12.27 -4.61 -2.05
N ILE A 392 11.16 -3.93 -1.74
CA ILE A 392 11.01 -2.47 -1.91
C ILE A 392 12.03 -1.73 -1.05
N TRP A 393 12.17 -2.08 0.23
CA TRP A 393 13.15 -1.42 1.09
C TRP A 393 14.59 -1.67 0.63
N THR A 394 14.92 -2.90 0.22
CA THR A 394 16.25 -3.23 -0.31
C THR A 394 16.59 -2.42 -1.54
N PHE A 395 15.61 -2.17 -2.42
CA PHE A 395 15.77 -1.29 -3.56
C PHE A 395 15.91 0.17 -3.12
N PHE A 396 15.02 0.67 -2.25
CA PHE A 396 15.00 2.05 -1.78
C PHE A 396 16.26 2.46 -1.03
N SER A 397 16.78 1.60 -0.17
CA SER A 397 17.97 1.88 0.65
C SER A 397 19.24 2.16 -0.17
N GLN A 398 19.27 1.75 -1.44
CA GLN A 398 20.34 2.03 -2.40
C GLN A 398 20.16 3.38 -3.13
N GLN A 399 19.02 4.06 -2.93
CA GLN A 399 18.69 5.27 -3.64
C GLN A 399 18.80 6.50 -2.73
N ARG A 400 19.38 7.55 -3.29
CA ARG A 400 19.42 8.86 -2.64
C ARG A 400 19.28 9.92 -3.72
N ARG A 401 18.40 10.89 -3.50
CA ARG A 401 18.24 12.03 -4.40
C ARG A 401 19.46 12.94 -4.25
N ILE A 402 20.10 13.22 -5.35
CA ILE A 402 21.18 14.21 -5.40
C ILE A 402 20.51 15.60 -5.31
N LYS A 403 20.96 16.45 -4.41
CA LYS A 403 20.55 17.85 -4.43
C LYS A 403 20.98 18.43 -5.77
N SER A 404 20.06 18.93 -6.58
CA SER A 404 20.42 19.77 -7.70
C SER A 404 21.14 20.99 -7.12
N THR A 405 22.42 21.12 -7.41
CA THR A 405 23.16 22.35 -7.18
C THR A 405 22.77 23.31 -8.30
N THR A 406 21.52 23.77 -8.29
CA THR A 406 21.18 24.95 -9.07
C THR A 406 21.75 26.10 -8.26
N ALA A 407 22.90 26.60 -8.71
CA ALA A 407 23.44 27.85 -8.28
C ALA A 407 22.33 28.90 -8.37
N ALA A 408 22.12 29.61 -7.29
CA ALA A 408 21.43 30.89 -7.31
C ALA A 408 22.16 31.75 -8.36
N LEU A 409 21.48 32.09 -9.42
CA LEU A 409 21.76 33.23 -10.28
C LEU A 409 20.65 34.24 -10.02
#